data_3da8972427ba8e2d9f07e836eebe51ff
#
_entry.id   3da8972427ba8e2d9f07e836eebe51ff
#
_cell.length_a   1.000
_cell.length_b   1.000
_cell.length_c   1.000
_cell.angle_alpha   90.00
_cell.angle_beta   90.00
_cell.angle_gamma   90.00
#
_symmetry.space_group_name_H-M   'P 1'
#
loop_
_entity.id
_entity.type
_entity.pdbx_description
1 polymer ?
#
loop_
_entity_poly.entity_id
_entity_poly.type
_entity_poly.pdbx_seq_one_letter_code
_entity_poly.pdbx_strand_id
1 'polypeptide(L)' 'MAAEKPITMACQNCSRPLAGPADVGWECECGIRVCSDPECFAECFKLVASGEATRCLACGLLT' A
#
# COMPACT_ATOMS: atom_id res chain seq x y z
N MET A 1 -22.44 23.06 -0.55
CA MET A 1 -22.16 22.06 -0.31
C MET A 1 -20.93 21.72 -0.54
N ALA A 2 -20.29 21.39 0.24
CA ALA A 2 -19.08 21.07 0.12
C ALA A 2 -18.98 19.91 -0.60
N ALA A 3 -18.29 19.91 -1.51
CA ALA A 3 -18.06 18.80 -2.17
C ALA A 3 -17.22 18.01 -1.39
N GLU A 4 -17.73 17.09 -0.69
CA GLU A 4 -16.99 16.26 -0.03
C GLU A 4 -16.18 15.50 -0.90
N LYS A 5 -14.93 15.57 -0.90
CA LYS A 5 -14.12 14.73 -1.60
C LYS A 5 -14.11 13.46 -0.97
N PRO A 6 -14.37 12.39 -1.61
CA PRO A 6 -14.24 11.07 -0.99
C PRO A 6 -12.81 10.92 -0.61
N ILE A 7 -12.56 10.24 0.47
CA ILE A 7 -11.24 9.94 0.88
C ILE A 7 -10.67 9.06 -0.17
N THR A 8 -9.67 9.53 -0.85
CA THR A 8 -9.09 8.77 -1.92
C THR A 8 -7.82 8.16 -1.42
N MET A 9 -7.76 6.86 -1.45
CA MET A 9 -6.54 6.16 -1.14
C MET A 9 -5.67 6.24 -2.38
N ALA A 10 -4.40 6.34 -2.20
CA ALA A 10 -3.49 6.38 -3.33
C ALA A 10 -2.32 5.46 -3.08
N CYS A 11 -1.76 4.91 -4.13
CA CYS A 11 -0.59 4.07 -4.04
C CYS A 11 0.57 4.89 -3.51
N GLN A 12 1.25 4.36 -2.51
CA GLN A 12 2.34 5.07 -1.87
C GLN A 12 3.50 5.30 -2.83
N ASN A 13 3.68 4.43 -3.80
CA ASN A 13 4.79 4.54 -4.74
C ASN A 13 4.45 5.35 -5.98
N CYS A 14 3.40 5.00 -6.69
CA CYS A 14 3.11 5.64 -7.97
C CYS A 14 1.99 6.68 -7.90
N SER A 15 1.37 6.82 -6.75
CA SER A 15 0.30 7.80 -6.51
C SER A 15 -0.96 7.53 -7.31
N ARG A 16 -1.10 6.31 -7.84
CA ARG A 16 -2.30 5.98 -8.58
C ARG A 16 -3.48 5.98 -7.63
N PRO A 17 -4.60 6.54 -8.00
CA PRO A 17 -5.77 6.51 -7.13
C PRO A 17 -6.26 5.08 -6.93
N LEU A 18 -6.61 4.74 -5.70
CA LEU A 18 -7.12 3.43 -5.37
C LEU A 18 -8.59 3.61 -5.03
N ALA A 19 -9.45 3.25 -5.96
CA ALA A 19 -10.87 3.52 -5.83
C ALA A 19 -11.56 2.67 -4.78
N GLY A 20 -10.99 1.53 -4.46
CA GLY A 20 -11.60 0.65 -3.47
C GLY A 20 -10.67 -0.48 -3.12
N PRO A 21 -11.12 -1.39 -2.27
CA PRO A 21 -10.24 -2.48 -1.82
C PRO A 21 -9.73 -3.35 -2.95
N ALA A 22 -10.47 -3.43 -4.04
CA ALA A 22 -10.03 -4.25 -5.17
C ALA A 22 -8.81 -3.67 -5.85
N ASP A 23 -8.57 -2.36 -5.70
CA ASP A 23 -7.43 -1.73 -6.33
C ASP A 23 -6.19 -1.78 -5.43
N VAL A 24 -6.35 -2.20 -4.19
CA VAL A 24 -5.25 -2.23 -3.25
C VAL A 24 -4.56 -3.56 -3.35
N GLY A 25 -3.29 -3.55 -3.70
CA GLY A 25 -2.52 -4.78 -3.78
C GLY A 25 -1.99 -5.20 -2.42
N TRP A 26 -1.61 -4.25 -1.60
CA TRP A 26 -1.10 -4.54 -0.27
C TRP A 26 -1.31 -3.32 0.62
N GLU A 27 -1.54 -3.56 1.89
CA GLU A 27 -1.78 -2.48 2.81
C GLU A 27 -1.11 -2.78 4.13
N CYS A 28 -0.51 -1.78 4.75
CA CYS A 28 0.13 -1.92 6.04
C CYS A 28 -0.74 -1.25 7.09
N GLU A 29 -0.63 -1.73 8.33
CA GLU A 29 -1.39 -1.15 9.41
C GLU A 29 -0.99 0.28 9.69
N CYS A 30 0.18 0.70 9.25
CA CYS A 30 0.58 2.09 9.44
C CYS A 30 -0.13 3.04 8.48
N GLY A 31 -0.91 2.50 7.55
CA GLY A 31 -1.70 3.32 6.64
C GLY A 31 -1.21 3.37 5.22
N ILE A 32 -0.03 2.81 4.95
CA ILE A 32 0.47 2.80 3.60
C ILE A 32 -0.27 1.78 2.76
N ARG A 33 -0.60 2.13 1.55
CA ARG A 33 -1.23 1.22 0.62
C ARG A 33 -0.53 1.33 -0.71
N VAL A 34 -0.45 0.25 -1.44
CA VAL A 34 0.11 0.24 -2.79
C VAL A 34 -0.86 -0.46 -3.73
N CYS A 35 -0.77 -0.15 -5.01
CA CYS A 35 -1.63 -0.77 -5.99
C CYS A 35 -1.15 -2.20 -6.24
N SER A 36 -1.80 -2.90 -7.16
CA SER A 36 -1.46 -4.29 -7.39
C SER A 36 -0.21 -4.48 -8.24
N ASP A 37 0.46 -3.40 -8.61
CA ASP A 37 1.68 -3.51 -9.40
C ASP A 37 2.79 -4.06 -8.50
N PRO A 38 3.44 -5.16 -8.89
CA PRO A 38 4.49 -5.73 -8.07
C PRO A 38 5.69 -4.80 -7.85
N GLU A 39 5.92 -3.87 -8.75
CA GLU A 39 7.00 -2.93 -8.55
C GLU A 39 6.67 -1.97 -7.42
N CYS A 40 5.43 -1.58 -7.30
CA CYS A 40 5.02 -0.70 -6.20
C CYS A 40 5.14 -1.42 -4.87
N PHE A 41 4.78 -2.70 -4.84
CA PHE A 41 4.93 -3.48 -3.63
C PHE A 41 6.42 -3.55 -3.26
N ALA A 42 7.27 -3.79 -4.22
CA ALA A 42 8.70 -3.95 -3.95
C ALA A 42 9.34 -2.67 -3.44
N GLU A 43 8.78 -1.51 -3.82
CA GLU A 43 9.34 -0.25 -3.34
C GLU A 43 8.92 0.08 -1.92
N CYS A 44 7.79 -0.42 -1.48
CA CYS A 44 7.25 -0.07 -0.16
C CYS A 44 7.31 -1.20 0.84
N PHE A 45 7.49 -2.43 0.39
CA PHE A 45 7.51 -3.60 1.25
C PHE A 45 8.61 -4.53 0.82
N LYS A 46 9.07 -5.36 1.72
CA LYS A 46 10.11 -6.31 1.39
C LYS A 46 9.77 -7.65 1.99
N LEU A 47 9.91 -8.71 1.21
CA LEU A 47 9.69 -10.04 1.73
C LEU A 47 10.93 -10.45 2.51
N VAL A 48 10.72 -11.01 3.68
CA VAL A 48 11.80 -11.46 4.55
C VAL A 48 11.53 -12.90 4.94
N ALA A 49 12.51 -13.55 5.51
CA ALA A 49 12.38 -14.94 5.95
C ALA A 49 11.93 -15.84 4.80
N SER A 50 12.53 -15.66 3.65
CA SER A 50 12.25 -16.46 2.46
C SER A 50 10.79 -16.34 2.04
N GLY A 51 10.20 -15.18 2.25
CA GLY A 51 8.83 -14.94 1.82
C GLY A 51 7.79 -15.24 2.87
N GLU A 52 8.21 -15.66 4.07
CA GLU A 52 7.24 -15.98 5.10
C GLU A 52 6.69 -14.75 5.79
N ALA A 53 7.33 -13.62 5.66
CA ALA A 53 6.85 -12.39 6.27
C ALA A 53 7.11 -11.24 5.34
N THR A 54 6.39 -10.15 5.54
CA THR A 54 6.55 -8.94 4.74
C THR A 54 6.86 -7.81 5.68
N ARG A 55 7.92 -7.08 5.39
CA ARG A 55 8.28 -5.92 6.20
C ARG A 55 7.86 -4.65 5.50
N CYS A 56 7.21 -3.75 6.23
CA CYS A 56 6.89 -2.44 5.70
C CYS A 56 8.13 -1.58 5.81
N LEU A 57 8.57 -1.00 4.71
CA LEU A 57 9.80 -0.21 4.71
C LEU A 57 9.61 1.15 5.34
N ALA A 58 8.38 1.58 5.55
CA ALA A 58 8.12 2.87 6.18
C ALA A 58 8.09 2.77 7.69
N CYS A 59 7.44 1.77 8.23
CA CYS A 59 7.30 1.65 9.68
C CYS A 59 8.04 0.47 10.28
N GLY A 60 8.52 -0.45 9.45
CA GLY A 60 9.26 -1.60 9.93
C GLY A 60 8.41 -2.73 10.47
N LEU A 61 7.10 -2.64 10.35
CA LEU A 61 6.23 -3.67 10.86
C LEU A 61 6.37 -4.93 10.03
N LEU A 62 6.40 -6.09 10.68
CA LEU A 62 6.42 -7.35 10.00
C LEU A 62 5.05 -7.99 10.08
N THR A 63 4.57 -8.48 8.99
CA THR A 63 3.26 -9.16 8.99
C THR A 63 3.31 -10.50 8.30
#